data_516f1ef1a20ae5025ba3b497c70e9342
#
_entry.id   516f1ef1a20ae5025ba3b497c70e9342
#
_cell.length_a   1.000
_cell.length_b   1.000
_cell.length_c   1.000
_cell.angle_alpha   90.00
_cell.angle_beta   90.00
_cell.angle_gamma   90.00
#
_symmetry.space_group_name_H-M   'P 1'
#
loop_
_entity.id
_entity.type
_entity.pdbx_description
1 polymer ?
#
loop_
_entity_poly.entity_id
_entity_poly.type
_entity_poly.pdbx_seq_one_letter_code
_entity_poly.pdbx_strand_id
1 'polypeptide(L)'
;VQTCALPIFTFALLFFLIGYVLVKGIPYLNASLFSLTYTSENVSLLPSLVNTLIMTLVSLAIAAPIGIFAAIFLVEYAKKGSRFVKLIRITAETLSGIPSIVYGLFGMLFFVTALHWGMSLLSGALTMVIMVLPLIMRTSEEALKAVPDSYREASFGLGAGKLRTIFTDRKSTRLN
;
A
#
# COMPACT_ATOMS: atom_id res chain seq x y z
N VAL A 1 36.93 3.95 11.20
CA VAL A 1 36.52 3.02 12.27
C VAL A 1 35.09 3.29 12.74
N GLN A 2 34.64 4.56 12.86
CA GLN A 2 33.27 4.90 13.30
C GLN A 2 32.18 4.51 12.31
N THR A 3 32.44 4.47 11.02
CA THR A 3 31.44 4.15 9.98
C THR A 3 31.00 2.70 9.95
N CYS A 4 31.82 1.77 10.47
CA CYS A 4 31.46 0.34 10.54
C CYS A 4 30.84 -0.06 11.88
N ALA A 5 31.07 0.67 12.94
CA ALA A 5 30.56 0.34 14.26
C ALA A 5 29.05 0.52 14.39
N LEU A 6 28.50 1.55 13.77
CA LEU A 6 27.06 1.85 13.81
C LEU A 6 26.19 0.76 13.16
N PRO A 7 26.49 0.28 11.94
CA PRO A 7 25.75 -0.83 11.33
C PRO A 7 25.88 -2.13 12.16
N ILE A 8 27.07 -2.44 12.65
CA ILE A 8 27.29 -3.65 13.48
C ILE A 8 26.43 -3.58 14.74
N PHE A 9 26.40 -2.45 15.42
CA PHE A 9 25.58 -2.26 16.62
C PHE A 9 24.08 -2.38 16.34
N THR A 10 23.60 -1.79 15.22
CA THR A 10 22.18 -1.91 14.84
C THR A 10 21.79 -3.33 14.49
N PHE A 11 22.63 -4.07 13.76
CA PHE A 11 22.39 -5.49 13.48
C PHE A 11 22.43 -6.33 14.76
N ALA A 12 23.38 -6.10 15.64
CA ALA A 12 23.49 -6.81 16.91
C ALA A 12 22.24 -6.59 17.78
N LEU A 13 21.76 -5.35 17.88
CA LEU A 13 20.54 -5.02 18.60
C LEU A 13 19.30 -5.64 17.98
N LEU A 14 19.21 -5.66 16.65
CA LEU A 14 18.12 -6.31 15.93
C LEU A 14 18.08 -7.82 16.20
N PHE A 15 19.22 -8.50 16.05
CA PHE A 15 19.31 -9.94 16.32
C PHE A 15 19.06 -10.27 17.79
N PHE A 16 19.52 -9.43 18.71
CA PHE A 16 19.21 -9.57 20.12
C PHE A 16 17.72 -9.49 20.41
N LEU A 17 17.02 -8.48 19.84
CA LEU A 17 15.57 -8.33 19.99
C LEU A 17 14.81 -9.52 19.40
N ILE A 18 15.17 -9.95 18.18
CA ILE A 18 14.55 -11.12 17.54
C ILE A 18 14.78 -12.37 18.40
N GLY A 19 16.03 -12.61 18.81
CA GLY A 19 16.38 -13.75 19.68
C GLY A 19 15.62 -13.72 20.99
N TYR A 20 15.53 -12.57 21.62
CA TYR A 20 14.78 -12.40 22.88
C TYR A 20 13.29 -12.74 22.71
N VAL A 21 12.66 -12.20 21.65
CA VAL A 21 11.23 -12.45 21.35
C VAL A 21 11.00 -13.94 21.07
N LEU A 22 11.87 -14.58 20.28
CA LEU A 22 11.76 -15.99 19.97
C LEU A 22 11.92 -16.88 21.20
N VAL A 23 12.98 -16.66 21.99
CA VAL A 23 13.22 -17.45 23.20
C VAL A 23 12.11 -17.32 24.23
N LYS A 24 11.55 -16.12 24.37
CA LYS A 24 10.42 -15.88 25.29
C LYS A 24 9.07 -16.31 24.71
N GLY A 25 8.88 -16.24 23.40
CA GLY A 25 7.60 -16.54 22.74
C GLY A 25 7.37 -18.03 22.45
N ILE A 26 8.40 -18.78 22.05
CA ILE A 26 8.29 -20.20 21.68
C ILE A 26 7.61 -21.08 22.75
N PRO A 27 7.92 -20.93 24.05
CA PRO A 27 7.27 -21.75 25.10
C PRO A 27 5.76 -21.55 25.21
N TYR A 28 5.23 -20.41 24.74
CA TYR A 28 3.81 -20.09 24.78
C TYR A 28 3.06 -20.45 23.47
N LEU A 29 3.74 -21.06 22.48
CA LEU A 29 3.12 -21.55 21.27
C LEU A 29 2.36 -22.84 21.55
N ASN A 30 1.08 -22.70 21.84
CA ASN A 30 0.15 -23.81 22.04
C ASN A 30 -0.75 -24.01 20.81
N ALA A 31 -1.22 -25.24 20.57
CA ALA A 31 -2.15 -25.53 19.47
C ALA A 31 -3.47 -24.72 19.59
N SER A 32 -3.84 -24.29 20.78
CA SER A 32 -4.98 -23.42 21.04
C SER A 32 -4.89 -22.05 20.36
N LEU A 33 -3.68 -21.53 20.08
CA LEU A 33 -3.46 -20.29 19.31
C LEU A 33 -3.98 -20.37 17.87
N PHE A 34 -4.04 -21.59 17.30
CA PHE A 34 -4.53 -21.86 15.95
C PHE A 34 -6.01 -22.26 15.92
N SER A 35 -6.74 -22.08 17.01
CA SER A 35 -8.19 -22.28 17.03
C SER A 35 -8.93 -21.21 16.23
N LEU A 36 -9.99 -21.63 15.50
CA LEU A 36 -10.85 -20.71 14.75
C LEU A 36 -11.82 -19.94 15.66
N THR A 37 -12.05 -20.44 16.87
CA THR A 37 -12.94 -19.80 17.84
C THR A 37 -12.12 -18.94 18.80
N TYR A 38 -12.40 -17.64 18.78
CA TYR A 38 -11.83 -16.71 19.74
C TYR A 38 -12.67 -16.72 21.02
N THR A 39 -12.04 -17.08 22.13
CA THR A 39 -12.62 -16.92 23.47
C THR A 39 -11.65 -16.14 24.35
N SER A 40 -12.14 -15.47 25.37
CA SER A 40 -11.32 -14.69 26.30
C SER A 40 -10.25 -15.53 27.03
N GLU A 41 -10.45 -16.85 27.09
CA GLU A 41 -9.50 -17.80 27.69
C GLU A 41 -8.47 -18.31 26.67
N ASN A 42 -8.83 -18.36 25.38
CA ASN A 42 -8.04 -18.99 24.33
C ASN A 42 -7.47 -17.99 23.33
N VAL A 43 -7.22 -16.79 23.63
CA VAL A 43 -6.68 -15.69 22.80
C VAL A 43 -6.09 -16.19 21.45
N SER A 44 -6.94 -16.72 20.55
CA SER A 44 -6.50 -17.37 19.32
C SER A 44 -6.02 -16.33 18.29
N LEU A 45 -4.91 -16.64 17.63
CA LEU A 45 -4.27 -15.79 16.63
C LEU A 45 -4.94 -15.89 15.26
N LEU A 46 -5.50 -17.07 14.94
CA LEU A 46 -5.99 -17.39 13.59
C LEU A 46 -7.10 -16.45 13.10
N PRO A 47 -8.13 -16.11 13.87
CA PRO A 47 -9.17 -15.15 13.44
C PRO A 47 -8.60 -13.78 13.11
N SER A 48 -7.61 -13.31 13.89
CA SER A 48 -6.95 -12.02 13.65
C SER A 48 -6.13 -12.03 12.35
N LEU A 49 -5.43 -13.13 12.07
CA LEU A 49 -4.69 -13.31 10.81
C LEU A 49 -5.63 -13.33 9.60
N VAL A 50 -6.73 -14.10 9.69
CA VAL A 50 -7.73 -14.17 8.61
C VAL A 50 -8.36 -12.79 8.37
N ASN A 51 -8.77 -12.09 9.42
CA ASN A 51 -9.32 -10.74 9.29
C ASN A 51 -8.32 -9.76 8.68
N THR A 52 -7.05 -9.81 9.08
CA THR A 52 -6.00 -8.97 8.51
C THR A 52 -5.82 -9.26 7.01
N LEU A 53 -5.81 -10.53 6.63
CA LEU A 53 -5.69 -10.93 5.22
C LEU A 53 -6.87 -10.45 4.39
N ILE A 54 -8.10 -10.67 4.87
CA ILE A 54 -9.33 -10.23 4.20
C ILE A 54 -9.33 -8.70 4.07
N MET A 55 -9.04 -7.98 5.15
CA MET A 55 -9.04 -6.53 5.16
C MET A 55 -7.99 -5.95 4.19
N THR A 56 -6.80 -6.55 4.16
CA THR A 56 -5.73 -6.17 3.21
C THR A 56 -6.14 -6.42 1.77
N LEU A 57 -6.68 -7.60 1.47
CA LEU A 57 -7.12 -7.95 0.12
C LEU A 57 -8.26 -7.05 -0.37
N VAL A 58 -9.26 -6.81 0.47
CA VAL A 58 -10.40 -5.92 0.13
C VAL A 58 -9.90 -4.49 -0.11
N SER A 59 -9.06 -3.97 0.78
CA SER A 59 -8.50 -2.63 0.63
C SER A 59 -7.67 -2.50 -0.64
N LEU A 60 -6.84 -3.49 -0.95
CA LEU A 60 -6.01 -3.49 -2.15
C LEU A 60 -6.83 -3.67 -3.43
N ALA A 61 -7.86 -4.52 -3.41
CA ALA A 61 -8.77 -4.72 -4.54
C ALA A 61 -9.51 -3.43 -4.94
N ILE A 62 -9.75 -2.54 -3.99
CA ILE A 62 -10.38 -1.24 -4.24
C ILE A 62 -9.32 -0.18 -4.59
N ALA A 63 -8.27 -0.06 -3.77
CA ALA A 63 -7.27 1.00 -3.90
C ALA A 63 -6.39 0.85 -5.14
N ALA A 64 -5.99 -0.38 -5.51
CA ALA A 64 -5.07 -0.59 -6.62
C ALA A 64 -5.68 -0.20 -7.99
N PRO A 65 -6.89 -0.63 -8.37
CA PRO A 65 -7.48 -0.17 -9.62
C PRO A 65 -7.63 1.35 -9.67
N ILE A 66 -8.19 1.95 -8.62
CA ILE A 66 -8.42 3.40 -8.56
C ILE A 66 -7.09 4.17 -8.67
N GLY A 67 -6.08 3.78 -7.89
CA GLY A 67 -4.77 4.44 -7.89
C GLY A 67 -4.02 4.30 -9.21
N ILE A 68 -4.04 3.11 -9.81
CA ILE A 68 -3.40 2.85 -11.10
C ILE A 68 -4.09 3.63 -12.23
N PHE A 69 -5.42 3.60 -12.30
CA PHE A 69 -6.15 4.37 -13.32
C PHE A 69 -5.96 5.87 -13.16
N ALA A 70 -5.94 6.38 -11.93
CA ALA A 70 -5.63 7.77 -11.64
C ALA A 70 -4.21 8.14 -12.12
N ALA A 71 -3.21 7.30 -11.87
CA ALA A 71 -1.84 7.51 -12.33
C ALA A 71 -1.73 7.50 -13.87
N ILE A 72 -2.38 6.55 -14.53
CA ILE A 72 -2.44 6.50 -16.00
C ILE A 72 -3.07 7.78 -16.56
N PHE A 73 -4.18 8.23 -15.97
CA PHE A 73 -4.84 9.46 -16.39
C PHE A 73 -3.89 10.67 -16.25
N LEU A 74 -3.19 10.79 -15.12
CA LEU A 74 -2.29 11.90 -14.85
C LEU A 74 -1.05 11.94 -15.76
N VAL A 75 -0.56 10.78 -16.20
CA VAL A 75 0.65 10.69 -17.04
C VAL A 75 0.32 10.80 -18.53
N GLU A 76 -0.74 10.11 -18.99
CA GLU A 76 -0.99 9.91 -20.41
C GLU A 76 -2.06 10.85 -20.98
N TYR A 77 -3.07 11.20 -20.20
CA TYR A 77 -4.23 11.96 -20.68
C TYR A 77 -4.23 13.42 -20.25
N ALA A 78 -3.62 13.72 -19.11
CA ALA A 78 -3.61 15.08 -18.59
C ALA A 78 -2.60 15.97 -19.34
N LYS A 79 -2.99 17.20 -19.67
CA LYS A 79 -2.11 18.17 -20.33
C LYS A 79 -0.89 18.47 -19.44
N LYS A 80 0.32 18.32 -20.00
CA LYS A 80 1.57 18.70 -19.32
C LYS A 80 1.48 20.18 -18.89
N GLY A 81 1.66 20.46 -17.60
CA GLY A 81 1.59 21.83 -17.05
C GLY A 81 0.19 22.28 -16.57
N SER A 82 -0.83 21.45 -16.65
CA SER A 82 -2.17 21.77 -16.11
C SER A 82 -2.12 22.04 -14.60
N ARG A 83 -2.73 23.15 -14.17
CA ARG A 83 -2.88 23.49 -12.74
C ARG A 83 -3.60 22.42 -11.95
N PHE A 84 -4.56 21.74 -12.57
CA PHE A 84 -5.31 20.64 -11.98
C PHE A 84 -4.43 19.44 -11.65
N VAL A 85 -3.55 19.03 -12.59
CA VAL A 85 -2.58 17.94 -12.37
C VAL A 85 -1.62 18.29 -11.24
N LYS A 86 -1.13 19.54 -11.22
CA LYS A 86 -0.25 20.01 -10.15
C LYS A 86 -0.95 19.97 -8.79
N LEU A 87 -2.23 20.37 -8.73
CA LEU A 87 -3.01 20.32 -7.51
C LEU A 87 -3.16 18.88 -6.99
N ILE A 88 -3.55 17.93 -7.86
CA ILE A 88 -3.70 16.51 -7.47
C ILE A 88 -2.38 15.95 -6.92
N ARG A 89 -1.24 16.25 -7.56
CA ARG A 89 0.06 15.78 -7.09
C ARG A 89 0.42 16.34 -5.72
N ILE A 90 0.25 17.65 -5.52
CA ILE A 90 0.51 18.29 -4.23
C ILE A 90 -0.41 17.70 -3.16
N THR A 91 -1.69 17.49 -3.47
CA THR A 91 -2.64 16.88 -2.53
C THR A 91 -2.22 15.45 -2.17
N ALA A 92 -1.86 14.63 -3.15
CA ALA A 92 -1.39 13.26 -2.90
C ALA A 92 -0.10 13.21 -2.09
N GLU A 93 0.83 14.15 -2.36
CA GLU A 93 2.08 14.26 -1.63
C GLU A 93 1.84 14.70 -0.17
N THR A 94 0.97 15.68 0.04
CA THR A 94 0.57 16.14 1.38
C THR A 94 -0.13 15.01 2.15
N LEU A 95 -1.06 14.29 1.52
CA LEU A 95 -1.72 13.14 2.12
C LEU A 95 -0.72 12.05 2.51
N SER A 96 0.24 11.72 1.66
CA SER A 96 1.28 10.71 1.97
C SER A 96 2.14 11.08 3.18
N GLY A 97 2.24 12.35 3.54
CA GLY A 97 2.97 12.86 4.70
C GLY A 97 2.19 12.82 6.02
N ILE A 98 0.89 12.54 5.98
CA ILE A 98 0.06 12.51 7.19
C ILE A 98 0.33 11.22 7.97
N PRO A 99 0.58 11.29 9.32
CA PRO A 99 0.72 10.10 10.15
C PRO A 99 -0.52 9.21 10.08
N SER A 100 -0.30 7.89 10.00
CA SER A 100 -1.37 6.88 9.87
C SER A 100 -2.45 6.95 10.97
N ILE A 101 -2.07 7.40 12.17
CA ILE A 101 -3.00 7.57 13.29
C ILE A 101 -4.11 8.59 12.96
N VAL A 102 -3.79 9.63 12.18
CA VAL A 102 -4.78 10.65 11.77
C VAL A 102 -5.81 10.03 10.83
N TYR A 103 -5.39 9.15 9.91
CA TYR A 103 -6.30 8.38 9.06
C TYR A 103 -7.19 7.45 9.87
N GLY A 104 -6.63 6.81 10.89
CA GLY A 104 -7.40 5.96 11.82
C GLY A 104 -8.47 6.75 12.57
N LEU A 105 -8.12 7.94 13.09
CA LEU A 105 -9.08 8.84 13.74
C LEU A 105 -10.15 9.34 12.77
N PHE A 106 -9.75 9.75 11.56
CA PHE A 106 -10.71 10.15 10.53
C PHE A 106 -11.68 9.02 10.20
N GLY A 107 -11.16 7.80 9.97
CA GLY A 107 -11.98 6.63 9.67
C GLY A 107 -12.96 6.30 10.80
N MET A 108 -12.51 6.41 12.05
CA MET A 108 -13.36 6.21 13.22
C MET A 108 -14.47 7.27 13.30
N LEU A 109 -14.13 8.54 13.13
CA LEU A 109 -15.12 9.62 13.22
C LEU A 109 -16.08 9.60 12.03
N PHE A 110 -15.60 9.34 10.83
CA PHE A 110 -16.40 9.41 9.62
C PHE A 110 -17.21 8.13 9.39
N PHE A 111 -16.55 6.97 9.27
CA PHE A 111 -17.25 5.72 8.95
C PHE A 111 -17.99 5.14 10.14
N VAL A 112 -17.36 5.11 11.32
CA VAL A 112 -17.95 4.46 12.49
C VAL A 112 -19.00 5.35 13.14
N THR A 113 -18.69 6.65 13.36
CA THR A 113 -19.55 7.55 14.12
C THR A 113 -20.55 8.29 13.22
N ALA A 114 -20.09 9.00 12.18
CA ALA A 114 -20.97 9.84 11.35
C ALA A 114 -21.87 9.00 10.43
N LEU A 115 -21.34 7.94 9.80
CA LEU A 115 -22.12 7.03 8.94
C LEU A 115 -22.80 5.88 9.71
N HIS A 116 -22.56 5.77 11.01
CA HIS A 116 -23.14 4.72 11.88
C HIS A 116 -22.88 3.27 11.39
N TRP A 117 -21.75 3.03 10.67
CA TRP A 117 -21.41 1.68 10.20
C TRP A 117 -20.84 0.78 11.29
N GLY A 118 -20.58 1.34 12.47
CA GLY A 118 -19.95 0.63 13.56
C GLY A 118 -18.48 0.24 13.28
N MET A 119 -17.87 -0.45 14.22
CA MET A 119 -16.55 -1.05 14.05
C MET A 119 -16.63 -2.28 13.15
N SER A 120 -16.80 -2.08 11.86
CA SER A 120 -16.94 -3.14 10.87
C SER A 120 -15.68 -3.29 10.02
N LEU A 121 -15.50 -4.46 9.42
CA LEU A 121 -14.42 -4.73 8.47
C LEU A 121 -14.44 -3.73 7.31
N LEU A 122 -15.63 -3.31 6.87
CA LEU A 122 -15.80 -2.35 5.77
C LEU A 122 -15.28 -0.95 6.15
N SER A 123 -15.60 -0.47 7.36
CA SER A 123 -15.11 0.85 7.83
C SER A 123 -13.59 0.87 7.94
N GLY A 124 -12.98 -0.22 8.44
CA GLY A 124 -11.54 -0.38 8.48
C GLY A 124 -10.90 -0.46 7.09
N ALA A 125 -11.47 -1.28 6.20
CA ALA A 125 -10.96 -1.43 4.83
C ALA A 125 -10.99 -0.11 4.05
N LEU A 126 -12.08 0.65 4.12
CA LEU A 126 -12.18 1.95 3.44
C LEU A 126 -11.22 3.00 4.02
N THR A 127 -10.99 2.98 5.33
CA THR A 127 -9.96 3.82 5.95
C THR A 127 -8.58 3.49 5.39
N MET A 128 -8.26 2.19 5.25
CA MET A 128 -7.01 1.76 4.62
C MET A 128 -6.92 2.12 3.14
N VAL A 129 -8.03 2.04 2.39
CA VAL A 129 -8.10 2.50 0.99
C VAL A 129 -7.67 3.96 0.89
N ILE A 130 -8.25 4.85 1.70
CA ILE A 130 -7.93 6.29 1.68
C ILE A 130 -6.45 6.50 2.00
N MET A 131 -5.89 5.76 2.95
CA MET A 131 -4.49 5.88 3.36
C MET A 131 -3.52 5.39 2.26
N VAL A 132 -3.83 4.27 1.61
CA VAL A 132 -2.92 3.61 0.65
C VAL A 132 -3.05 4.18 -0.77
N LEU A 133 -4.21 4.76 -1.12
CA LEU A 133 -4.50 5.27 -2.45
C LEU A 133 -3.48 6.30 -2.97
N PRO A 134 -3.07 7.34 -2.20
CA PRO A 134 -2.05 8.30 -2.64
C PRO A 134 -0.70 7.62 -2.91
N LEU A 135 -0.32 6.64 -2.10
CA LEU A 135 0.92 5.89 -2.26
C LEU A 135 0.91 5.08 -3.57
N ILE A 136 -0.18 4.32 -3.82
CA ILE A 136 -0.32 3.54 -5.07
C ILE A 136 -0.31 4.46 -6.29
N MET A 137 -1.03 5.57 -6.23
CA MET A 137 -1.07 6.53 -7.32
C MET A 137 0.32 7.08 -7.63
N ARG A 138 1.07 7.50 -6.61
CA ARG A 138 2.41 8.07 -6.77
C ARG A 138 3.41 7.06 -7.30
N THR A 139 3.49 5.87 -6.71
CA THR A 139 4.41 4.82 -7.16
C THR A 139 4.09 4.35 -8.58
N SER A 140 2.81 4.27 -8.95
CA SER A 140 2.38 3.97 -10.31
C SER A 140 2.74 5.08 -11.30
N GLU A 141 2.60 6.35 -10.90
CA GLU A 141 3.00 7.50 -11.71
C GLU A 141 4.52 7.51 -11.96
N GLU A 142 5.33 7.27 -10.92
CA GLU A 142 6.78 7.17 -11.03
C GLU A 142 7.20 6.01 -11.94
N ALA A 143 6.57 4.85 -11.80
CA ALA A 143 6.81 3.69 -12.65
C ALA A 143 6.45 3.95 -14.13
N LEU A 144 5.38 4.69 -14.40
CA LEU A 144 4.99 5.07 -15.75
C LEU A 144 5.96 6.09 -16.38
N LYS A 145 6.51 7.00 -15.59
CA LYS A 145 7.49 7.99 -16.04
C LYS A 145 8.89 7.40 -16.25
N ALA A 146 9.21 6.30 -15.60
CA ALA A 146 10.50 5.63 -15.77
C ALA A 146 10.69 4.99 -17.15
N VAL A 147 9.60 4.79 -17.92
CA VAL A 147 9.66 4.27 -19.28
C VAL A 147 10.12 5.38 -20.23
N PRO A 148 11.25 5.22 -20.97
CA PRO A 148 11.73 6.21 -21.93
C PRO A 148 10.70 6.50 -23.02
N ASP A 149 10.61 7.78 -23.41
CA ASP A 149 9.66 8.24 -24.44
C ASP A 149 9.90 7.57 -25.81
N SER A 150 11.11 7.11 -26.11
CA SER A 150 11.46 6.39 -27.34
C SER A 150 10.66 5.10 -27.54
N TYR A 151 10.34 4.35 -26.47
CA TYR A 151 9.49 3.15 -26.56
C TYR A 151 8.04 3.53 -26.92
N ARG A 152 7.57 4.65 -26.39
CA ARG A 152 6.22 5.16 -26.67
C ARG A 152 6.11 5.63 -28.13
N GLU A 153 7.11 6.38 -28.62
CA GLU A 153 7.17 6.84 -29.99
C GLU A 153 7.26 5.68 -30.99
N ALA A 154 8.07 4.66 -30.71
CA ALA A 154 8.15 3.45 -31.50
C ALA A 154 6.81 2.71 -31.57
N SER A 155 6.12 2.57 -30.43
CA SER A 155 4.80 1.91 -30.37
C SER A 155 3.74 2.69 -31.13
N PHE A 156 3.73 4.02 -31.05
CA PHE A 156 2.83 4.88 -31.84
C PHE A 156 3.16 4.85 -33.33
N GLY A 157 4.45 4.78 -33.69
CA GLY A 157 4.87 4.62 -35.08
C GLY A 157 4.40 3.31 -35.73
N LEU A 158 4.22 2.26 -34.93
CA LEU A 158 3.61 0.98 -35.34
C LEU A 158 2.07 0.99 -35.33
N GLY A 159 1.43 2.16 -35.09
CA GLY A 159 -0.02 2.30 -35.10
C GLY A 159 -0.72 1.84 -33.81
N ALA A 160 -0.01 1.61 -32.72
CA ALA A 160 -0.64 1.21 -31.47
C ALA A 160 -1.35 2.39 -30.81
N GLY A 161 -2.59 2.18 -30.34
CA GLY A 161 -3.31 3.18 -29.54
C GLY A 161 -2.71 3.33 -28.13
N LYS A 162 -2.91 4.50 -27.48
CA LYS A 162 -2.37 4.85 -26.16
C LYS A 162 -2.53 3.75 -25.10
N LEU A 163 -3.71 3.17 -24.99
CA LEU A 163 -3.96 2.10 -24.00
C LEU A 163 -3.13 0.84 -24.31
N ARG A 164 -3.04 0.44 -25.57
CA ARG A 164 -2.28 -0.73 -25.97
C ARG A 164 -0.79 -0.55 -25.69
N THR A 165 -0.24 0.63 -25.96
CA THR A 165 1.14 0.99 -25.65
C THR A 165 1.44 0.84 -24.15
N ILE A 166 0.58 1.38 -23.28
CA ILE A 166 0.74 1.31 -21.82
C ILE A 166 0.79 -0.14 -21.31
N PHE A 167 -0.10 -1.01 -21.79
CA PHE A 167 -0.18 -2.40 -21.34
C PHE A 167 0.90 -3.31 -21.96
N THR A 168 1.36 -3.01 -23.17
CA THR A 168 2.37 -3.83 -23.86
C THR A 168 3.79 -3.48 -23.42
N ASP A 169 4.12 -2.19 -23.25
CA ASP A 169 5.45 -1.76 -22.84
C ASP A 169 5.79 -2.19 -21.40
N ARG A 170 4.78 -2.35 -20.54
CA ARG A 170 4.95 -2.96 -19.21
C ARG A 170 5.43 -4.42 -19.25
N LYS A 171 5.10 -5.17 -20.31
CA LYS A 171 5.48 -6.58 -20.45
C LYS A 171 6.93 -6.74 -20.96
N SER A 172 7.37 -5.84 -21.84
CA SER A 172 8.70 -5.92 -22.46
C SER A 172 9.82 -5.46 -21.51
N THR A 173 9.56 -4.53 -20.61
CA THR A 173 10.57 -4.03 -19.63
C THR A 173 10.89 -5.06 -18.52
N ARG A 174 10.07 -6.10 -18.35
CA ARG A 174 10.33 -7.19 -17.38
C ARG A 174 11.19 -8.34 -17.94
N LEU A 175 11.53 -8.34 -19.22
CA LEU A 175 12.21 -9.45 -19.88
C LEU A 175 13.66 -9.13 -20.27
N ASN A 176 14.17 -7.98 -19.92
CA ASN A 176 15.57 -7.57 -19.99
C ASN A 176 16.03 -7.12 -18.61
#